data_99e22169b32b2e9553f4047306ac3d79
#
_entry.id   99e22169b32b2e9553f4047306ac3d79
#
_cell.length_a   1.000
_cell.length_b   1.000
_cell.length_c   1.000
_cell.angle_alpha   90.00
_cell.angle_beta   90.00
_cell.angle_gamma   90.00
#
_symmetry.space_group_name_H-M   'P 1'
#
loop_
_entity.id
_entity.type
_entity.pdbx_description
1 polymer ?
#
loop_
_entity_poly.entity_id
_entity_poly.type
_entity_poly.pdbx_seq_one_letter_code
_entity_poly.pdbx_strand_id
1 'polypeptide(L)'
;EEELGEPLAALQALLAELPPAPGLDIRRTPTGDLEYYSSARDDMLFAAWHEHFQIKVDDDSVLGLLGDPWLDAGNWLRQLCAHPEWLDSPRVVEALTLALISRFGSLPWMSHSLFLPLADRLERWFQRIEADGEGAFLWDQADNAVLLRTGLALVVGMERGARERSRQLAEHMLRLDTQDSLGLQELVLDQLLRDGRNQEALQLTERQGETAPTLGVFMGQALALFRLERIDEANEALHAVQRYNPYALEMLCSELAGSMEAVSDAVEQPGTRAEAWQYRALMRDQWRTTEGALDWVQAHLEG
;
A
#
# COMPACT_ATOMS: atom_id res chain seq x y z
N GLU A 1 -6.04 -5.91 -28.30
CA GLU A 1 -4.81 -5.16 -27.92
C GLU A 1 -4.58 -3.92 -28.81
N GLU A 2 -4.89 -3.97 -30.12
CA GLU A 2 -4.75 -2.82 -31.01
C GLU A 2 -5.74 -1.68 -30.67
N GLU A 3 -6.93 -1.97 -30.14
CA GLU A 3 -7.97 -0.96 -29.83
C GLU A 3 -7.62 -0.06 -28.64
N LEU A 4 -6.71 -0.47 -27.73
CA LEU A 4 -6.33 0.30 -26.54
C LEU A 4 -5.03 1.10 -26.73
N GLY A 5 -4.23 0.81 -27.75
CA GLY A 5 -2.92 1.43 -27.94
C GLY A 5 -2.95 2.95 -28.06
N GLU A 6 -3.82 3.48 -28.89
CA GLU A 6 -3.95 4.93 -29.11
C GLU A 6 -4.57 5.65 -27.88
N PRO A 7 -5.70 5.19 -27.30
CA PRO A 7 -6.26 5.80 -26.08
C PRO A 7 -5.32 5.74 -24.87
N LEU A 8 -4.56 4.66 -24.71
CA LEU A 8 -3.59 4.54 -23.62
C LEU A 8 -2.41 5.51 -23.80
N ALA A 9 -1.91 5.66 -25.03
CA ALA A 9 -0.86 6.62 -25.34
C ALA A 9 -1.33 8.07 -25.09
N ALA A 10 -2.60 8.38 -25.43
CA ALA A 10 -3.21 9.67 -25.15
C ALA A 10 -3.33 9.92 -23.63
N LEU A 11 -3.70 8.91 -22.85
CA LEU A 11 -3.72 9.00 -21.38
C LEU A 11 -2.31 9.25 -20.82
N GLN A 12 -1.29 8.53 -21.29
CA GLN A 12 0.08 8.74 -20.85
C GLN A 12 0.57 10.18 -21.14
N ALA A 13 0.24 10.72 -22.32
CA ALA A 13 0.55 12.09 -22.66
C ALA A 13 -0.21 13.10 -21.75
N LEU A 14 -1.49 12.86 -21.50
CA LEU A 14 -2.28 13.67 -20.57
C LEU A 14 -1.68 13.67 -19.17
N LEU A 15 -1.34 12.50 -18.63
CA LEU A 15 -0.80 12.38 -17.28
C LEU A 15 0.57 13.07 -17.15
N ALA A 16 1.40 13.04 -18.21
CA ALA A 16 2.71 13.72 -18.23
C ALA A 16 2.59 15.25 -18.17
N GLU A 17 1.47 15.81 -18.66
CA GLU A 17 1.23 17.25 -18.78
C GLU A 17 0.17 17.75 -17.79
N LEU A 18 -0.24 16.93 -16.81
CA LEU A 18 -1.27 17.32 -15.85
C LEU A 18 -0.91 18.61 -15.11
N PRO A 19 -1.83 19.59 -15.08
CA PRO A 19 -1.64 20.77 -14.27
C PRO A 19 -1.56 20.41 -12.78
N PRO A 20 -1.02 21.29 -11.92
CA PRO A 20 -1.03 21.08 -10.48
C PRO A 20 -2.41 20.72 -9.96
N ALA A 21 -2.48 19.80 -9.00
CA ALA A 21 -3.72 19.42 -8.35
C ALA A 21 -4.40 20.67 -7.73
N PRO A 22 -5.75 20.78 -7.84
CA PRO A 22 -6.48 21.84 -7.15
C PRO A 22 -6.36 21.70 -5.64
N GLY A 23 -6.76 22.75 -4.90
CA GLY A 23 -6.88 22.66 -3.44
C GLY A 23 -7.98 21.67 -3.04
N LEU A 24 -7.81 21.07 -1.87
CA LEU A 24 -8.83 20.26 -1.21
C LEU A 24 -9.57 21.08 -0.16
N ASP A 25 -10.84 20.76 0.03
CA ASP A 25 -11.62 21.27 1.14
C ASP A 25 -11.39 20.36 2.36
N ILE A 26 -10.70 20.89 3.36
CA ILE A 26 -10.35 20.19 4.60
C ILE A 26 -11.11 20.84 5.75
N ARG A 27 -11.65 20.04 6.63
CA ARG A 27 -12.26 20.48 7.88
C ARG A 27 -11.67 19.73 9.07
N ARG A 28 -11.86 20.27 10.26
CA ARG A 28 -11.51 19.58 11.50
C ARG A 28 -12.74 18.90 12.09
N THR A 29 -12.54 17.67 12.52
CA THR A 29 -13.54 16.95 13.32
C THR A 29 -13.62 17.56 14.72
N PRO A 30 -14.67 17.23 15.51
CA PRO A 30 -14.75 17.62 16.92
C PRO A 30 -13.58 17.09 17.78
N THR A 31 -12.92 16.00 17.36
CA THR A 31 -11.74 15.42 18.02
C THR A 31 -10.44 16.13 17.65
N GLY A 32 -10.48 17.01 16.63
CA GLY A 32 -9.32 17.75 16.15
C GLY A 32 -8.62 17.13 14.96
N ASP A 33 -9.07 15.97 14.50
CA ASP A 33 -8.54 15.29 13.34
C ASP A 33 -8.91 16.01 12.04
N LEU A 34 -8.18 15.72 10.99
CA LEU A 34 -8.40 16.31 9.67
C LEU A 34 -9.32 15.41 8.83
N GLU A 35 -10.27 16.02 8.16
CA GLU A 35 -11.19 15.33 7.27
C GLU A 35 -11.29 16.09 5.94
N TYR A 36 -11.01 15.38 4.84
CA TYR A 36 -11.40 15.82 3.51
C TYR A 36 -12.91 15.68 3.36
N TYR A 37 -13.56 16.63 2.71
CA TYR A 37 -14.94 16.50 2.32
C TYR A 37 -15.15 16.90 0.87
N SER A 38 -16.05 16.18 0.22
CA SER A 38 -16.39 16.39 -1.18
C SER A 38 -17.11 17.74 -1.36
N SER A 39 -16.55 18.60 -2.20
CA SER A 39 -17.23 19.85 -2.58
C SER A 39 -18.29 19.61 -3.66
N ALA A 40 -19.20 20.55 -3.83
CA ALA A 40 -20.17 20.49 -4.94
C ALA A 40 -19.51 20.41 -6.32
N ARG A 41 -18.30 20.98 -6.48
CA ARG A 41 -17.50 20.83 -7.70
C ARG A 41 -17.02 19.39 -7.88
N ASP A 42 -16.49 18.77 -6.81
CA ASP A 42 -16.04 17.38 -6.85
C ASP A 42 -17.21 16.44 -7.19
N ASP A 43 -18.37 16.64 -6.56
CA ASP A 43 -19.59 15.88 -6.87
C ASP A 43 -19.98 15.97 -8.33
N MET A 44 -19.91 17.16 -8.92
CA MET A 44 -20.22 17.40 -10.33
C MET A 44 -19.20 16.69 -11.25
N LEU A 45 -17.90 16.80 -10.96
CA LEU A 45 -16.86 16.16 -11.77
C LEU A 45 -16.97 14.63 -11.70
N PHE A 46 -17.19 14.10 -10.52
CA PHE A 46 -17.35 12.65 -10.32
C PHE A 46 -18.62 12.12 -11.01
N ALA A 47 -19.74 12.85 -10.95
CA ALA A 47 -20.97 12.47 -11.65
C ALA A 47 -20.77 12.44 -13.16
N ALA A 48 -20.13 13.47 -13.74
CA ALA A 48 -19.80 13.51 -15.16
C ALA A 48 -18.89 12.34 -15.60
N TRP A 49 -17.86 12.03 -14.80
CA TRP A 49 -17.01 10.86 -15.02
C TRP A 49 -17.82 9.57 -14.97
N HIS A 50 -18.68 9.41 -13.98
CA HIS A 50 -19.44 8.18 -13.75
C HIS A 50 -20.46 7.88 -14.85
N GLU A 51 -20.90 8.87 -15.62
CA GLU A 51 -21.74 8.65 -16.82
C GLU A 51 -21.01 7.83 -17.89
N HIS A 52 -19.69 7.94 -17.96
CA HIS A 52 -18.87 7.26 -18.98
C HIS A 52 -18.09 6.05 -18.43
N PHE A 53 -17.67 6.12 -17.17
CA PHE A 53 -16.96 5.06 -16.48
C PHE A 53 -17.93 4.15 -15.73
N GLN A 54 -18.34 3.08 -16.40
CA GLN A 54 -19.20 2.07 -15.79
C GLN A 54 -18.49 0.72 -15.74
N ILE A 55 -18.52 0.09 -14.58
CA ILE A 55 -18.07 -1.28 -14.41
C ILE A 55 -19.15 -2.17 -15.00
N LYS A 56 -18.93 -2.72 -16.20
CA LYS A 56 -19.85 -3.65 -16.86
C LYS A 56 -19.59 -5.05 -16.31
N VAL A 57 -20.66 -5.71 -15.89
CA VAL A 57 -20.62 -7.15 -15.53
C VAL A 57 -20.66 -7.92 -16.85
N ASP A 58 -19.67 -8.80 -17.06
CA ASP A 58 -19.69 -9.72 -18.17
C ASP A 58 -20.63 -10.88 -17.81
N ASP A 59 -21.78 -10.94 -18.52
CA ASP A 59 -22.80 -11.98 -18.30
C ASP A 59 -22.28 -13.41 -18.59
N ASP A 60 -21.19 -13.54 -19.36
CA ASP A 60 -20.54 -14.82 -19.67
C ASP A 60 -19.44 -15.22 -18.66
N SER A 61 -19.11 -14.37 -17.69
CA SER A 61 -18.11 -14.71 -16.69
C SER A 61 -18.67 -15.73 -15.68
N VAL A 62 -17.97 -16.84 -15.50
CA VAL A 62 -18.31 -17.93 -14.55
C VAL A 62 -18.43 -17.42 -13.09
N LEU A 63 -17.95 -16.23 -12.80
CA LEU A 63 -18.01 -15.60 -11.49
C LEU A 63 -19.01 -14.45 -11.40
N GLY A 64 -19.68 -14.02 -12.47
CA GLY A 64 -20.84 -13.09 -12.52
C GLY A 64 -20.92 -11.90 -11.56
N LEU A 65 -19.90 -11.67 -10.73
CA LEU A 65 -19.93 -10.78 -9.56
C LEU A 65 -18.96 -9.61 -9.67
N LEU A 66 -17.99 -9.65 -10.58
CA LEU A 66 -16.97 -8.60 -10.70
C LEU A 66 -17.04 -7.99 -12.09
N GLY A 67 -17.53 -6.77 -12.15
CA GLY A 67 -17.50 -5.99 -13.39
C GLY A 67 -16.06 -5.66 -13.79
N ASP A 68 -15.78 -5.64 -15.11
CA ASP A 68 -14.51 -5.25 -15.66
C ASP A 68 -14.61 -3.84 -16.25
N PRO A 69 -13.91 -2.82 -15.72
CA PRO A 69 -13.90 -1.48 -16.25
C PRO A 69 -13.29 -1.41 -17.66
N TRP A 70 -12.51 -2.42 -18.05
CA TRP A 70 -11.80 -2.46 -19.33
C TRP A 70 -12.65 -2.90 -20.52
N LEU A 71 -13.86 -3.42 -20.30
CA LEU A 71 -14.77 -3.82 -21.39
C LEU A 71 -15.19 -2.65 -22.31
N ASP A 72 -15.14 -1.40 -21.80
CA ASP A 72 -15.43 -0.18 -22.57
C ASP A 72 -14.32 0.88 -22.45
N ALA A 73 -13.09 0.41 -22.28
CA ALA A 73 -11.96 1.28 -21.98
C ALA A 73 -11.68 2.31 -23.09
N GLY A 74 -11.84 1.93 -24.34
CA GLY A 74 -11.67 2.85 -25.47
C GLY A 74 -12.61 4.04 -25.42
N ASN A 75 -13.79 3.93 -24.83
CA ASN A 75 -14.72 5.03 -24.64
C ASN A 75 -14.30 5.94 -23.47
N TRP A 76 -14.21 5.41 -22.25
CA TRP A 76 -13.94 6.25 -21.09
C TRP A 76 -12.54 6.87 -21.10
N LEU A 77 -11.53 6.22 -21.70
CA LEU A 77 -10.20 6.80 -21.90
C LEU A 77 -10.27 8.03 -22.82
N ARG A 78 -10.99 7.94 -23.95
CA ARG A 78 -11.17 9.11 -24.85
C ARG A 78 -11.90 10.25 -24.16
N GLN A 79 -12.93 9.94 -23.38
CA GLN A 79 -13.69 10.96 -22.65
C GLN A 79 -12.83 11.61 -21.57
N LEU A 80 -12.04 10.85 -20.84
CA LEU A 80 -11.10 11.40 -19.86
C LEU A 80 -10.07 12.34 -20.51
N CYS A 81 -9.52 11.95 -21.66
CA CYS A 81 -8.58 12.80 -22.40
C CYS A 81 -9.25 14.07 -22.96
N ALA A 82 -10.54 14.02 -23.27
CA ALA A 82 -11.32 15.20 -23.69
C ALA A 82 -11.69 16.11 -22.50
N HIS A 83 -11.75 15.57 -21.29
CA HIS A 83 -12.17 16.24 -20.07
C HIS A 83 -11.14 16.06 -18.94
N PRO A 84 -9.88 16.58 -19.11
CA PRO A 84 -8.83 16.40 -18.12
C PRO A 84 -9.14 17.01 -16.76
N GLU A 85 -10.08 17.97 -16.70
CA GLU A 85 -10.57 18.58 -15.45
C GLU A 85 -11.27 17.56 -14.51
N TRP A 86 -11.70 16.41 -15.01
CA TRP A 86 -12.24 15.35 -14.14
C TRP A 86 -11.21 14.84 -13.15
N LEU A 87 -9.93 14.87 -13.52
CA LEU A 87 -8.82 14.50 -12.61
C LEU A 87 -8.61 15.50 -11.46
N ASP A 88 -9.37 16.61 -11.42
CA ASP A 88 -9.43 17.49 -10.25
C ASP A 88 -10.23 16.86 -9.09
N SER A 89 -11.02 15.83 -9.36
CA SER A 89 -11.76 15.08 -8.35
C SER A 89 -10.92 13.94 -7.77
N PRO A 90 -10.71 13.89 -6.44
CA PRO A 90 -10.06 12.75 -5.79
C PRO A 90 -10.73 11.41 -6.09
N ARG A 91 -12.06 11.38 -6.16
CA ARG A 91 -12.84 10.16 -6.48
C ARG A 91 -12.63 9.67 -7.91
N VAL A 92 -12.45 10.58 -8.87
CA VAL A 92 -12.07 10.20 -10.24
C VAL A 92 -10.66 9.65 -10.28
N VAL A 93 -9.73 10.28 -9.57
CA VAL A 93 -8.34 9.80 -9.47
C VAL A 93 -8.29 8.42 -8.81
N GLU A 94 -9.10 8.17 -7.77
CA GLU A 94 -9.23 6.85 -7.15
C GLU A 94 -9.73 5.82 -8.17
N ALA A 95 -10.86 6.06 -8.83
CA ALA A 95 -11.46 5.14 -9.79
C ALA A 95 -10.50 4.80 -10.95
N LEU A 96 -9.84 5.83 -11.49
CA LEU A 96 -8.83 5.66 -12.53
C LEU A 96 -7.64 4.84 -12.02
N THR A 97 -7.10 5.17 -10.85
CA THR A 97 -5.96 4.46 -10.24
C THR A 97 -6.27 2.98 -10.06
N LEU A 98 -7.42 2.65 -9.47
CA LEU A 98 -7.82 1.27 -9.26
C LEU A 98 -7.97 0.50 -10.58
N ALA A 99 -8.56 1.13 -11.61
CA ALA A 99 -8.65 0.53 -12.93
C ALA A 99 -7.26 0.30 -13.55
N LEU A 100 -6.36 1.27 -13.48
CA LEU A 100 -5.00 1.14 -14.01
C LEU A 100 -4.19 0.06 -13.28
N ILE A 101 -4.28 0.00 -11.95
CA ILE A 101 -3.60 -1.01 -11.14
C ILE A 101 -4.11 -2.41 -11.47
N SER A 102 -5.41 -2.60 -11.60
CA SER A 102 -6.00 -3.91 -11.93
C SER A 102 -5.47 -4.48 -13.25
N ARG A 103 -5.12 -3.63 -14.20
CA ARG A 103 -4.63 -4.04 -15.53
C ARG A 103 -3.12 -4.00 -15.67
N PHE A 104 -2.48 -2.98 -15.12
CA PHE A 104 -1.06 -2.67 -15.35
C PHE A 104 -0.19 -2.77 -14.10
N GLY A 105 -0.73 -3.03 -12.92
CA GLY A 105 0.03 -3.07 -11.67
C GLY A 105 1.13 -4.13 -11.63
N SER A 106 1.00 -5.21 -12.43
CA SER A 106 2.04 -6.23 -12.57
C SER A 106 3.13 -5.87 -13.59
N LEU A 107 3.02 -4.73 -14.28
CA LEU A 107 3.92 -4.29 -15.36
C LEU A 107 4.84 -3.15 -14.87
N PRO A 108 6.06 -3.43 -14.39
CA PRO A 108 6.94 -2.43 -13.77
C PRO A 108 7.23 -1.20 -14.66
N TRP A 109 7.31 -1.40 -15.98
CA TRP A 109 7.61 -0.32 -16.92
C TRP A 109 6.47 0.69 -17.09
N MET A 110 5.25 0.36 -16.65
CA MET A 110 4.11 1.28 -16.67
C MET A 110 4.12 2.27 -15.51
N SER A 111 4.93 2.02 -14.47
CA SER A 111 4.98 2.85 -13.27
C SER A 111 5.28 4.33 -13.57
N HIS A 112 6.26 4.59 -14.46
CA HIS A 112 6.69 5.95 -14.75
C HIS A 112 5.66 6.77 -15.54
N SER A 113 4.92 6.12 -16.44
CA SER A 113 3.98 6.84 -17.32
C SER A 113 2.55 6.91 -16.79
N LEU A 114 2.16 5.99 -15.90
CA LEU A 114 0.79 5.92 -15.37
C LEU A 114 0.72 6.25 -13.87
N PHE A 115 1.59 5.64 -13.06
CA PHE A 115 1.43 5.71 -11.60
C PHE A 115 2.17 6.89 -10.97
N LEU A 116 3.37 7.24 -11.44
CA LEU A 116 4.12 8.39 -10.90
C LEU A 116 3.36 9.72 -11.03
N PRO A 117 2.77 10.08 -12.19
CA PRO A 117 2.03 11.33 -12.28
C PRO A 117 0.83 11.40 -11.34
N LEU A 118 0.13 10.27 -11.13
CA LEU A 118 -0.98 10.19 -10.19
C LEU A 118 -0.50 10.27 -8.74
N ALA A 119 0.63 9.63 -8.42
CA ALA A 119 1.26 9.73 -7.11
C ALA A 119 1.71 11.16 -6.80
N ASP A 120 2.31 11.87 -7.76
CA ASP A 120 2.70 13.26 -7.60
C ASP A 120 1.49 14.18 -7.38
N ARG A 121 0.35 13.85 -8.02
CA ARG A 121 -0.90 14.57 -7.80
C ARG A 121 -1.46 14.33 -6.41
N LEU A 122 -1.49 13.08 -5.96
CA LEU A 122 -1.95 12.70 -4.63
C LEU A 122 -1.06 13.31 -3.54
N GLU A 123 0.26 13.29 -3.70
CA GLU A 123 1.18 13.91 -2.74
C GLU A 123 0.95 15.41 -2.57
N ARG A 124 0.57 16.13 -3.59
CA ARG A 124 0.21 17.55 -3.46
C ARG A 124 -1.03 17.75 -2.60
N TRP A 125 -1.99 16.83 -2.68
CA TRP A 125 -3.14 16.84 -1.78
C TRP A 125 -2.73 16.51 -0.34
N PHE A 126 -1.88 15.52 -0.14
CA PHE A 126 -1.34 15.21 1.19
C PHE A 126 -0.55 16.38 1.79
N GLN A 127 0.30 17.03 1.01
CA GLN A 127 1.01 18.26 1.43
C GLN A 127 0.02 19.37 1.82
N ARG A 128 -1.10 19.48 1.12
CA ARG A 128 -2.15 20.44 1.47
C ARG A 128 -2.81 20.08 2.81
N ILE A 129 -3.06 18.81 3.05
CA ILE A 129 -3.62 18.33 4.33
C ILE A 129 -2.64 18.62 5.48
N GLU A 130 -1.34 18.33 5.30
CA GLU A 130 -0.31 18.66 6.30
C GLU A 130 -0.24 20.17 6.56
N ALA A 131 -0.42 21.02 5.54
CA ALA A 131 -0.38 22.47 5.69
C ALA A 131 -1.57 23.05 6.46
N ASP A 132 -2.69 22.34 6.58
CA ASP A 132 -3.83 22.78 7.39
C ASP A 132 -3.60 22.59 8.90
N GLY A 133 -2.48 21.99 9.28
CA GLY A 133 -1.97 21.95 10.65
C GLY A 133 -2.00 20.57 11.30
N GLU A 134 -1.80 20.55 12.62
CA GLU A 134 -1.76 19.32 13.41
C GLU A 134 -3.12 18.64 13.43
N GLY A 135 -3.15 17.30 13.37
CA GLY A 135 -4.31 16.43 13.39
C GLY A 135 -4.06 15.18 12.55
N ALA A 136 -4.62 14.05 12.95
CA ALA A 136 -4.53 12.82 12.17
C ALA A 136 -5.50 12.85 10.99
N PHE A 137 -5.14 12.18 9.90
CA PHE A 137 -5.98 12.00 8.71
C PHE A 137 -6.40 10.52 8.65
N LEU A 138 -7.44 10.18 9.41
CA LEU A 138 -7.79 8.80 9.71
C LEU A 138 -8.63 8.13 8.62
N TRP A 139 -8.42 6.84 8.47
CA TRP A 139 -9.12 5.96 7.53
C TRP A 139 -10.63 5.83 7.79
N ASP A 140 -11.08 5.88 9.04
CA ASP A 140 -12.47 5.69 9.42
C ASP A 140 -13.39 6.83 8.95
N GLN A 141 -12.83 7.95 8.54
CA GLN A 141 -13.53 9.01 7.85
C GLN A 141 -13.72 8.64 6.37
N ALA A 142 -14.97 8.46 5.92
CA ALA A 142 -15.30 7.90 4.61
C ALA A 142 -14.64 8.63 3.44
N ASP A 143 -14.56 9.96 3.49
CA ASP A 143 -13.96 10.74 2.41
C ASP A 143 -12.42 10.67 2.45
N ASN A 144 -11.80 10.56 3.64
CA ASN A 144 -10.36 10.31 3.77
C ASN A 144 -9.96 8.97 3.13
N ALA A 145 -10.80 7.95 3.27
CA ALA A 145 -10.56 6.64 2.70
C ALA A 145 -10.36 6.66 1.18
N VAL A 146 -10.96 7.61 0.47
CA VAL A 146 -10.74 7.82 -0.99
C VAL A 146 -9.27 8.09 -1.28
N LEU A 147 -8.67 9.06 -0.57
CA LEU A 147 -7.26 9.45 -0.77
C LEU A 147 -6.31 8.36 -0.27
N LEU A 148 -6.61 7.74 0.87
CA LEU A 148 -5.77 6.69 1.46
C LEU A 148 -5.79 5.40 0.62
N ARG A 149 -6.95 4.97 0.07
CA ARG A 149 -7.01 3.84 -0.87
C ARG A 149 -6.25 4.11 -2.16
N THR A 150 -6.40 5.32 -2.69
CA THR A 150 -5.62 5.75 -3.87
C THR A 150 -4.13 5.64 -3.59
N GLY A 151 -3.68 6.13 -2.44
CA GLY A 151 -2.30 6.03 -2.01
C GLY A 151 -1.81 4.59 -1.88
N LEU A 152 -2.56 3.73 -1.20
CA LEU A 152 -2.22 2.31 -1.08
C LEU A 152 -2.10 1.63 -2.44
N ALA A 153 -3.06 1.85 -3.35
CA ALA A 153 -3.03 1.30 -4.69
C ALA A 153 -1.77 1.75 -5.46
N LEU A 154 -1.41 3.05 -5.38
CA LEU A 154 -0.21 3.58 -6.03
C LEU A 154 1.07 3.02 -5.40
N VAL A 155 1.13 2.91 -4.08
CA VAL A 155 2.26 2.28 -3.36
C VAL A 155 2.50 0.87 -3.89
N VAL A 156 1.46 0.04 -3.95
CA VAL A 156 1.53 -1.33 -4.49
C VAL A 156 1.91 -1.36 -5.97
N GLY A 157 1.29 -0.50 -6.79
CA GLY A 157 1.55 -0.46 -8.24
C GLY A 157 2.95 0.02 -8.61
N MET A 158 3.57 0.87 -7.77
CA MET A 158 4.92 1.39 -7.99
C MET A 158 6.02 0.51 -7.39
N GLU A 159 5.70 -0.45 -6.52
CA GLU A 159 6.70 -1.22 -5.75
C GLU A 159 7.81 -1.84 -6.63
N ARG A 160 7.46 -2.37 -7.80
CA ARG A 160 8.41 -3.03 -8.69
C ARG A 160 9.11 -2.10 -9.67
N GLY A 161 8.45 -1.02 -10.09
CA GLY A 161 8.95 -0.13 -11.14
C GLY A 161 9.53 1.19 -10.63
N ALA A 162 9.11 1.64 -9.46
CA ALA A 162 9.50 2.91 -8.85
C ALA A 162 9.52 2.82 -7.31
N ARG A 163 10.24 1.82 -6.77
CA ARG A 163 10.22 1.43 -5.34
C ARG A 163 10.51 2.60 -4.40
N GLU A 164 11.48 3.42 -4.70
CA GLU A 164 11.82 4.58 -3.85
C GLU A 164 10.64 5.55 -3.74
N ARG A 165 9.93 5.80 -4.86
CA ARG A 165 8.73 6.66 -4.84
C ARG A 165 7.56 5.97 -4.12
N SER A 166 7.39 4.67 -4.30
CA SER A 166 6.42 3.87 -3.54
C SER A 166 6.64 4.04 -2.04
N ARG A 167 7.88 3.89 -1.57
CA ARG A 167 8.25 4.03 -0.17
C ARG A 167 8.03 5.45 0.35
N GLN A 168 8.45 6.47 -0.39
CA GLN A 168 8.24 7.89 -0.01
C GLN A 168 6.76 8.21 0.17
N LEU A 169 5.89 7.72 -0.74
CA LEU A 169 4.45 7.89 -0.63
C LEU A 169 3.89 7.17 0.61
N ALA A 170 4.32 5.93 0.86
CA ALA A 170 3.90 5.17 2.05
C ALA A 170 4.35 5.85 3.35
N GLU A 171 5.58 6.35 3.41
CA GLU A 171 6.09 7.13 4.56
C GLU A 171 5.32 8.44 4.77
N HIS A 172 4.88 9.08 3.69
CA HIS A 172 4.02 10.27 3.78
C HIS A 172 2.66 9.91 4.38
N MET A 173 2.05 8.84 3.89
CA MET A 173 0.76 8.35 4.42
C MET A 173 0.86 7.97 5.90
N LEU A 174 1.95 7.32 6.33
CA LEU A 174 2.20 6.99 7.74
C LEU A 174 2.33 8.23 8.66
N ARG A 175 2.71 9.38 8.11
CA ARG A 175 2.70 10.63 8.89
C ARG A 175 1.30 11.21 9.05
N LEU A 176 0.43 10.99 8.08
CA LEU A 176 -0.96 11.46 8.08
C LEU A 176 -1.87 10.55 8.88
N ASP A 177 -1.83 9.25 8.61
CA ASP A 177 -2.57 8.21 9.34
C ASP A 177 -1.69 7.61 10.44
N THR A 178 -1.73 8.24 11.61
CA THR A 178 -0.90 7.83 12.76
C THR A 178 -1.29 6.49 13.36
N GLN A 179 -2.46 5.96 12.99
CA GLN A 179 -2.95 4.64 13.41
C GLN A 179 -2.47 3.52 12.49
N ASP A 180 -1.82 3.86 11.37
CA ASP A 180 -1.39 2.88 10.35
C ASP A 180 -2.51 1.89 9.97
N SER A 181 -3.69 2.42 9.72
CA SER A 181 -4.90 1.62 9.43
C SER A 181 -4.74 0.72 8.19
N LEU A 182 -3.74 0.99 7.35
CA LEU A 182 -3.45 0.26 6.12
C LEU A 182 -2.26 -0.71 6.23
N GLY A 183 -1.59 -0.78 7.37
CA GLY A 183 -0.42 -1.65 7.57
C GLY A 183 0.81 -1.23 6.76
N LEU A 184 0.95 0.05 6.46
CA LEU A 184 2.03 0.58 5.61
C LEU A 184 3.40 0.49 6.29
N GLN A 185 3.44 0.45 7.63
CA GLN A 185 4.68 0.29 8.38
C GLN A 185 5.39 -1.02 8.01
N GLU A 186 4.65 -2.13 7.93
CA GLU A 186 5.22 -3.42 7.50
C GLU A 186 5.73 -3.38 6.06
N LEU A 187 4.99 -2.74 5.16
CA LEU A 187 5.38 -2.63 3.77
C LEU A 187 6.67 -1.80 3.61
N VAL A 188 6.77 -0.66 4.27
CA VAL A 188 7.98 0.17 4.27
C VAL A 188 9.15 -0.58 4.90
N LEU A 189 8.91 -1.29 6.00
CA LEU A 189 9.91 -2.10 6.68
C LEU A 189 10.48 -3.21 5.78
N ASP A 190 9.60 -3.94 5.08
CA ASP A 190 10.01 -4.95 4.09
C ASP A 190 10.88 -4.35 2.99
N GLN A 191 10.47 -3.20 2.42
CA GLN A 191 11.25 -2.52 1.39
C GLN A 191 12.64 -2.09 1.90
N LEU A 192 12.72 -1.52 3.10
CA LEU A 192 13.99 -1.13 3.72
C LEU A 192 14.91 -2.33 3.96
N LEU A 193 14.37 -3.44 4.46
CA LEU A 193 15.13 -4.67 4.68
C LEU A 193 15.63 -5.29 3.37
N ARG A 194 14.81 -5.27 2.30
CA ARG A 194 15.22 -5.73 0.96
C ARG A 194 16.34 -4.88 0.36
N ASP A 195 16.33 -3.59 0.64
CA ASP A 195 17.34 -2.63 0.17
C ASP A 195 18.59 -2.61 1.08
N GLY A 196 18.64 -3.41 2.16
CA GLY A 196 19.75 -3.45 3.12
C GLY A 196 19.86 -2.21 4.00
N ARG A 197 18.82 -1.38 4.08
CA ARG A 197 18.75 -0.14 4.87
C ARG A 197 18.39 -0.47 6.34
N ASN A 198 19.18 -1.34 6.96
CA ASN A 198 18.84 -1.92 8.26
C ASN A 198 18.72 -0.90 9.39
N GLN A 199 19.53 0.18 9.38
CA GLN A 199 19.44 1.23 10.40
C GLN A 199 18.10 2.00 10.30
N GLU A 200 17.62 2.29 9.10
CA GLU A 200 16.34 2.96 8.89
C GLU A 200 15.18 2.02 9.18
N ALA A 201 15.31 0.74 8.82
CA ALA A 201 14.36 -0.29 9.20
C ALA A 201 14.19 -0.35 10.73
N LEU A 202 15.30 -0.35 11.48
CA LEU A 202 15.28 -0.34 12.94
C LEU A 202 14.60 0.93 13.49
N GLN A 203 14.97 2.11 12.98
CA GLN A 203 14.35 3.37 13.39
C GLN A 203 12.83 3.38 13.14
N LEU A 204 12.38 2.75 12.04
CA LEU A 204 10.94 2.64 11.76
C LEU A 204 10.22 1.78 12.79
N THR A 205 10.83 0.67 13.25
CA THR A 205 10.24 -0.21 14.28
C THR A 205 10.21 0.42 15.67
N GLU A 206 11.09 1.39 15.94
CA GLU A 206 11.14 2.13 17.20
C GLU A 206 10.13 3.29 17.27
N ARG A 207 9.51 3.65 16.14
CA ARG A 207 8.42 4.65 16.16
C ARG A 207 7.22 4.07 16.88
N GLN A 208 6.92 4.63 18.04
CA GLN A 208 5.70 4.30 18.76
C GLN A 208 4.51 4.97 18.07
N GLY A 209 3.78 4.20 17.28
CA GLY A 209 2.46 4.59 16.81
C GLY A 209 1.39 4.33 17.89
N GLU A 210 0.18 4.79 17.66
CA GLU A 210 -0.97 4.47 18.52
C GLU A 210 -1.39 2.99 18.39
N THR A 211 -0.95 2.32 17.33
CA THR A 211 -1.28 0.93 17.02
C THR A 211 -0.25 -0.02 17.63
N ALA A 212 -0.73 -1.15 18.15
CA ALA A 212 0.16 -2.21 18.64
C ALA A 212 1.02 -2.77 17.51
N PRO A 213 2.32 -3.05 17.75
CA PRO A 213 3.20 -3.63 16.75
C PRO A 213 2.66 -4.98 16.24
N THR A 214 2.80 -5.22 14.96
CA THR A 214 2.41 -6.47 14.30
C THR A 214 3.56 -7.49 14.28
N LEU A 215 3.29 -8.73 13.83
CA LEU A 215 4.33 -9.75 13.65
C LEU A 215 5.45 -9.27 12.73
N GLY A 216 5.10 -8.60 11.63
CA GLY A 216 6.07 -8.08 10.66
C GLY A 216 7.01 -7.05 11.28
N VAL A 217 6.51 -6.19 12.15
CA VAL A 217 7.34 -5.21 12.89
C VAL A 217 8.30 -5.91 13.86
N PHE A 218 7.83 -6.87 14.66
CA PHE A 218 8.69 -7.62 15.59
C PHE A 218 9.79 -8.41 14.85
N MET A 219 9.41 -9.13 13.80
CA MET A 219 10.34 -9.93 13.00
C MET A 219 11.33 -9.04 12.25
N GLY A 220 10.84 -7.93 11.68
CA GLY A 220 11.69 -6.96 10.98
C GLY A 220 12.71 -6.30 11.90
N GLN A 221 12.33 -5.98 13.13
CA GLN A 221 13.24 -5.49 14.17
C GLN A 221 14.35 -6.51 14.46
N ALA A 222 13.98 -7.78 14.69
CA ALA A 222 14.93 -8.84 14.97
C ALA A 222 15.94 -9.02 13.82
N LEU A 223 15.47 -9.04 12.57
CA LEU A 223 16.33 -9.16 11.39
C LEU A 223 17.25 -7.94 11.20
N ALA A 224 16.75 -6.73 11.41
CA ALA A 224 17.53 -5.51 11.30
C ALA A 224 18.65 -5.48 12.35
N LEU A 225 18.34 -5.81 13.62
CA LEU A 225 19.32 -5.89 14.71
C LEU A 225 20.39 -6.95 14.44
N PHE A 226 19.99 -8.13 13.94
CA PHE A 226 20.93 -9.19 13.56
C PHE A 226 21.90 -8.72 12.47
N ARG A 227 21.38 -8.09 11.40
CA ARG A 227 22.20 -7.55 10.29
C ARG A 227 23.12 -6.40 10.73
N LEU A 228 22.77 -5.70 11.80
CA LEU A 228 23.58 -4.64 12.41
C LEU A 228 24.56 -5.19 13.46
N GLU A 229 24.67 -6.52 13.61
CA GLU A 229 25.52 -7.21 14.57
C GLU A 229 25.21 -6.86 16.04
N ARG A 230 24.01 -6.34 16.34
CA ARG A 230 23.52 -6.06 17.69
C ARG A 230 22.86 -7.30 18.28
N ILE A 231 23.65 -8.36 18.50
CA ILE A 231 23.15 -9.72 18.75
C ILE A 231 22.37 -9.83 20.06
N ASP A 232 22.80 -9.18 21.13
CA ASP A 232 22.07 -9.23 22.42
C ASP A 232 20.64 -8.64 22.27
N GLU A 233 20.53 -7.51 21.61
CA GLU A 233 19.23 -6.87 21.35
C GLU A 233 18.39 -7.69 20.34
N ALA A 234 19.04 -8.30 19.35
CA ALA A 234 18.38 -9.21 18.43
C ALA A 234 17.78 -10.44 19.14
N ASN A 235 18.48 -11.00 20.12
CA ASN A 235 17.95 -12.08 20.95
C ASN A 235 16.73 -11.64 21.77
N GLU A 236 16.77 -10.45 22.37
CA GLU A 236 15.61 -9.88 23.07
C GLU A 236 14.41 -9.70 22.12
N ALA A 237 14.68 -9.26 20.89
CA ALA A 237 13.65 -9.13 19.86
C ALA A 237 13.04 -10.49 19.47
N LEU A 238 13.83 -11.59 19.36
CA LEU A 238 13.28 -12.93 19.13
C LEU A 238 12.39 -13.40 20.28
N HIS A 239 12.75 -13.10 21.53
CA HIS A 239 11.88 -13.37 22.67
C HIS A 239 10.55 -12.58 22.59
N ALA A 240 10.58 -11.35 22.08
CA ALA A 240 9.35 -10.59 21.85
C ALA A 240 8.49 -11.22 20.75
N VAL A 241 9.11 -11.69 19.65
CA VAL A 241 8.42 -12.46 18.60
C VAL A 241 7.72 -13.69 19.17
N GLN A 242 8.42 -14.51 19.97
CA GLN A 242 7.83 -15.73 20.56
C GLN A 242 6.66 -15.44 21.49
N ARG A 243 6.71 -14.33 22.25
CA ARG A 243 5.60 -13.91 23.10
C ARG A 243 4.39 -13.44 22.30
N TYR A 244 4.63 -12.77 21.19
CA TYR A 244 3.57 -12.26 20.31
C TYR A 244 2.93 -13.38 19.49
N ASN A 245 3.76 -14.20 18.82
CA ASN A 245 3.31 -15.31 18.00
C ASN A 245 4.22 -16.54 18.21
N PRO A 246 3.77 -17.55 18.98
CA PRO A 246 4.58 -18.72 19.33
C PRO A 246 4.91 -19.61 18.12
N TYR A 247 4.25 -19.43 16.99
CA TYR A 247 4.46 -20.23 15.78
C TYR A 247 5.46 -19.60 14.80
N ALA A 248 5.77 -18.32 14.97
CA ALA A 248 6.45 -17.53 13.95
C ALA A 248 7.87 -18.04 13.65
N LEU A 249 8.69 -18.27 14.67
CA LEU A 249 10.08 -18.69 14.50
C LEU A 249 10.18 -20.12 13.97
N GLU A 250 9.38 -21.05 14.51
CA GLU A 250 9.33 -22.42 14.01
C GLU A 250 8.88 -22.46 12.55
N MET A 251 7.83 -21.71 12.21
CA MET A 251 7.31 -21.60 10.85
C MET A 251 8.36 -21.01 9.90
N LEU A 252 9.11 -20.01 10.32
CA LEU A 252 10.18 -19.39 9.53
C LEU A 252 11.28 -20.39 9.18
N CYS A 253 11.74 -21.20 10.16
CA CYS A 253 12.81 -22.18 9.99
C CYS A 253 12.36 -23.43 9.21
N SER A 254 11.09 -23.78 9.24
CA SER A 254 10.58 -24.96 8.56
C SER A 254 10.85 -24.94 7.04
N GLU A 255 11.38 -26.02 6.48
CA GLU A 255 11.56 -26.18 5.04
C GLU A 255 10.21 -26.41 4.33
N LEU A 256 9.30 -27.12 4.99
CA LEU A 256 7.97 -27.45 4.48
C LEU A 256 6.92 -26.59 5.20
N ALA A 257 6.52 -25.50 4.59
CA ALA A 257 5.49 -24.62 5.17
C ALA A 257 4.07 -25.22 5.19
N GLY A 258 3.85 -26.30 4.48
CA GLY A 258 2.51 -26.75 4.18
C GLY A 258 1.76 -25.83 3.19
N SER A 259 0.55 -26.20 2.79
CA SER A 259 -0.34 -25.30 2.06
C SER A 259 -1.10 -24.42 3.05
N MET A 260 -1.56 -23.25 2.58
CA MET A 260 -2.42 -22.37 3.37
C MET A 260 -3.71 -23.07 3.84
N GLU A 261 -4.21 -24.04 3.07
CA GLU A 261 -5.36 -24.88 3.43
C GLU A 261 -5.11 -25.74 4.69
N ALA A 262 -3.85 -26.14 4.92
CA ALA A 262 -3.46 -26.88 6.13
C ALA A 262 -3.30 -25.98 7.38
N VAL A 263 -3.29 -24.67 7.19
CA VAL A 263 -3.18 -23.65 8.24
C VAL A 263 -4.54 -23.00 8.52
N SER A 264 -5.59 -23.52 7.87
CA SER A 264 -6.94 -22.99 7.95
C SER A 264 -7.45 -22.96 9.40
N ASP A 265 -7.42 -21.78 9.98
CA ASP A 265 -8.54 -21.28 10.77
C ASP A 265 -8.49 -19.75 10.70
N ALA A 266 -9.35 -19.24 9.85
CA ALA A 266 -9.83 -17.88 9.81
C ALA A 266 -8.79 -16.75 9.86
N VAL A 267 -8.78 -15.97 8.75
CA VAL A 267 -8.59 -14.52 8.78
C VAL A 267 -7.62 -14.03 9.86
N GLU A 268 -6.44 -13.63 9.42
CA GLU A 268 -5.56 -12.58 9.98
C GLU A 268 -5.78 -12.17 11.46
N GLN A 269 -5.77 -13.15 12.37
CA GLN A 269 -5.78 -12.81 13.78
C GLN A 269 -4.34 -12.82 14.32
N PRO A 270 -3.95 -11.81 15.10
CA PRO A 270 -2.66 -11.74 15.76
C PRO A 270 -2.35 -13.00 16.58
N GLY A 271 -1.11 -13.48 16.53
CA GLY A 271 -0.66 -14.64 17.29
C GLY A 271 -1.06 -16.00 16.71
N THR A 272 -1.59 -16.06 15.48
CA THR A 272 -2.04 -17.31 14.85
C THR A 272 -0.98 -17.95 13.95
N ARG A 273 -1.17 -19.25 13.63
CA ARG A 273 -0.35 -19.96 12.64
C ARG A 273 -0.53 -19.36 11.24
N ALA A 274 -1.71 -18.83 10.92
CA ALA A 274 -1.99 -18.21 9.64
C ALA A 274 -1.14 -16.94 9.46
N GLU A 275 -1.06 -16.08 10.45
CA GLU A 275 -0.20 -14.91 10.44
C GLU A 275 1.28 -15.29 10.28
N ALA A 276 1.76 -16.28 11.04
CA ALA A 276 3.13 -16.79 10.92
C ALA A 276 3.43 -17.35 9.52
N TRP A 277 2.46 -18.05 8.91
CA TRP A 277 2.59 -18.57 7.56
C TRP A 277 2.66 -17.46 6.51
N GLN A 278 1.81 -16.44 6.63
CA GLN A 278 1.80 -15.28 5.73
C GLN A 278 3.13 -14.52 5.82
N TYR A 279 3.59 -14.22 7.03
CA TYR A 279 4.90 -13.60 7.22
C TYR A 279 6.02 -14.41 6.53
N ARG A 280 6.05 -15.73 6.77
CA ARG A 280 7.01 -16.61 6.13
C ARG A 280 6.94 -16.56 4.61
N ALA A 281 5.73 -16.59 4.03
CA ALA A 281 5.53 -16.57 2.59
C ALA A 281 6.10 -15.29 1.94
N LEU A 282 6.01 -14.17 2.64
CA LEU A 282 6.49 -12.86 2.16
C LEU A 282 7.98 -12.66 2.43
N MET A 283 8.47 -13.04 3.61
CA MET A 283 9.74 -12.55 4.15
C MET A 283 10.84 -13.60 4.29
N ARG A 284 10.54 -14.91 4.17
CA ARG A 284 11.53 -15.97 4.38
C ARG A 284 12.78 -15.81 3.53
N ASP A 285 12.65 -15.31 2.30
CA ASP A 285 13.80 -15.10 1.43
C ASP A 285 14.77 -14.06 1.98
N GLN A 286 14.31 -13.04 2.70
CA GLN A 286 15.16 -12.06 3.36
C GLN A 286 16.00 -12.69 4.46
N TRP A 287 15.39 -13.58 5.24
CA TRP A 287 16.09 -14.34 6.27
C TRP A 287 17.08 -15.34 5.66
N ARG A 288 16.68 -16.09 4.65
CA ARG A 288 17.50 -17.08 3.97
C ARG A 288 18.73 -16.47 3.29
N THR A 289 18.59 -15.28 2.71
CA THR A 289 19.69 -14.56 2.04
C THR A 289 20.59 -13.80 3.02
N THR A 290 20.20 -13.70 4.28
CA THR A 290 21.04 -13.14 5.35
C THR A 290 21.88 -14.26 5.95
N GLU A 291 23.21 -14.18 5.78
CA GLU A 291 24.14 -15.22 6.24
C GLU A 291 23.98 -15.49 7.74
N GLY A 292 23.77 -16.74 8.10
CA GLY A 292 23.63 -17.20 9.48
C GLY A 292 22.32 -16.87 10.19
N ALA A 293 21.39 -16.10 9.57
CA ALA A 293 20.18 -15.65 10.26
C ALA A 293 19.23 -16.80 10.61
N LEU A 294 18.99 -17.75 9.70
CA LEU A 294 18.13 -18.91 9.99
C LEU A 294 18.78 -19.86 11.02
N ASP A 295 20.11 -20.06 10.95
CA ASP A 295 20.84 -20.87 11.92
C ASP A 295 20.78 -20.23 13.32
N TRP A 296 20.88 -18.90 13.40
CA TRP A 296 20.71 -18.17 14.65
C TRP A 296 19.30 -18.33 15.25
N VAL A 297 18.25 -18.22 14.42
CA VAL A 297 16.86 -18.45 14.87
C VAL A 297 16.67 -19.90 15.32
N GLN A 298 17.23 -20.88 14.60
CA GLN A 298 17.17 -22.29 14.98
C GLN A 298 17.87 -22.55 16.32
N ALA A 299 19.06 -22.00 16.53
CA ALA A 299 19.78 -22.11 17.81
C ALA A 299 18.98 -21.48 18.97
N HIS A 300 18.26 -20.38 18.73
CA HIS A 300 17.38 -19.75 19.71
C HIS A 300 16.19 -20.64 20.10
N LEU A 301 15.67 -21.46 19.17
CA LEU A 301 14.56 -22.40 19.43
C LEU A 301 15.00 -23.63 20.22
N GLU A 302 16.29 -24.01 20.17
CA GLU A 302 16.87 -25.20 20.81
C GLU A 302 17.38 -24.93 22.25
N GLY A 303 17.56 -23.66 22.60
CA GLY A 303 18.10 -23.22 23.90
C GLY A 303 17.05 -22.75 24.85
#